data_c3b0856f01c8f2fce44d37f9d4b6f34a
#
_entry.id   c3b0856f01c8f2fce44d37f9d4b6f34a
#
_cell.length_a   1.000
_cell.length_b   1.000
_cell.length_c   1.000
_cell.angle_alpha   90.00
_cell.angle_beta   90.00
_cell.angle_gamma   90.00
#
_symmetry.space_group_name_H-M   'P 1'
#
loop_
_entity.id
_entity.type
_entity.pdbx_description
1 polymer ?
#
loop_
_entity_poly.entity_id
_entity_poly.type
_entity_poly.pdbx_seq_one_letter_code
_entity_poly.pdbx_strand_id
1 'polypeptide(L)'
;PPRSTPFPNTTLFRSNAFPTDTKAELDLVEAKCKELGVNVALSEVWAKGGEGGMKLAEEVIRLVEEPNDFTYAYELEGSIEDKLNNIVQKVYGGKKVVLTANAQKQAKQLEALGFGNCPICVAKTQYSLTDDQTKLGAPTDFEVTVRNLKISAGAGFIVALTGEIMTMPGLPKVPAATKIDVDETGKITGLF
;
A
#
# COMPACT_ATOMS: atom_id res chain seq x y z
N PRO A 1 17.23 -6.41 -10.76
CA PRO A 1 16.84 -5.68 -9.58
C PRO A 1 16.58 -4.22 -9.97
N PRO A 2 15.50 -3.58 -9.47
CA PRO A 2 15.30 -2.16 -9.72
C PRO A 2 16.53 -1.41 -9.21
N ARG A 3 17.13 -0.60 -10.06
CA ARG A 3 18.36 0.14 -9.75
C ARG A 3 18.16 1.33 -8.80
N SER A 4 16.97 1.55 -8.34
CA SER A 4 16.64 2.46 -7.25
C SER A 4 15.66 1.73 -6.36
N THR A 5 16.12 1.23 -5.24
CA THR A 5 15.20 0.92 -4.16
C THR A 5 14.55 2.23 -3.77
N PRO A 6 13.22 2.37 -3.89
CA PRO A 6 12.53 3.60 -3.46
C PRO A 6 12.56 3.75 -1.93
N PHE A 7 13.25 2.86 -1.24
CA PHE A 7 13.37 2.83 0.21
C PHE A 7 14.83 2.96 0.60
N PRO A 8 15.15 3.84 1.55
CA PRO A 8 16.47 3.93 2.14
C PRO A 8 16.87 2.59 2.79
N ASN A 9 18.13 2.44 3.20
CA ASN A 9 18.70 1.23 3.82
C ASN A 9 17.95 0.73 5.06
N THR A 10 16.95 1.46 5.53
CA THR A 10 16.05 1.16 6.65
C THR A 10 14.79 0.38 6.25
N THR A 11 14.72 -0.21 5.06
CA THR A 11 13.56 -1.00 4.65
C THR A 11 13.37 -2.20 5.58
N LEU A 12 12.19 -2.31 6.15
CA LEU A 12 11.76 -3.43 6.98
C LEU A 12 10.60 -4.16 6.33
N PHE A 13 10.81 -5.44 6.04
CA PHE A 13 9.73 -6.33 5.64
C PHE A 13 9.12 -6.98 6.89
N ARG A 14 7.83 -6.75 7.11
CA ARG A 14 7.06 -7.40 8.17
C ARG A 14 6.31 -8.59 7.58
N SER A 15 6.60 -9.79 8.05
CA SER A 15 5.81 -10.98 7.75
C SER A 15 4.85 -11.28 8.91
N ASN A 16 3.56 -11.41 8.62
CA ASN A 16 2.59 -11.89 9.60
C ASN A 16 2.64 -13.43 9.62
N ALA A 17 2.70 -13.99 10.82
CA ALA A 17 2.54 -15.43 11.02
C ALA A 17 1.09 -15.76 11.33
N PHE A 18 0.56 -16.77 10.66
CA PHE A 18 -0.75 -17.33 10.91
C PHE A 18 -0.62 -18.76 11.45
N PRO A 19 -1.62 -19.29 12.18
CA PRO A 19 -1.56 -20.65 12.76
C PRO A 19 -1.38 -21.77 11.73
N THR A 20 -1.71 -21.50 10.46
CA THR A 20 -1.56 -22.47 9.37
C THR A 20 -0.19 -22.46 8.71
N ASP A 21 0.63 -21.45 9.01
CA ASP A 21 1.94 -21.30 8.38
C ASP A 21 2.92 -22.32 8.98
N THR A 22 3.66 -22.97 8.11
CA THR A 22 4.74 -23.86 8.53
C THR A 22 6.03 -23.09 8.81
N LYS A 23 6.86 -23.64 9.71
CA LYS A 23 8.18 -23.06 9.98
C LYS A 23 9.01 -22.92 8.70
N ALA A 24 8.92 -23.88 7.78
CA ALA A 24 9.68 -23.87 6.53
C ALA A 24 9.29 -22.70 5.62
N GLU A 25 8.01 -22.34 5.55
CA GLU A 25 7.54 -21.18 4.79
C GLU A 25 8.05 -19.87 5.40
N LEU A 26 7.96 -19.73 6.71
CA LEU A 26 8.46 -18.54 7.42
C LEU A 26 9.97 -18.38 7.26
N ASP A 27 10.73 -19.47 7.42
CA ASP A 27 12.19 -19.48 7.25
C ASP A 27 12.58 -19.12 5.79
N LEU A 28 11.79 -19.56 4.79
CA LEU A 28 12.03 -19.22 3.39
C LEU A 28 11.86 -17.72 3.13
N VAL A 29 10.81 -17.11 3.67
CA VAL A 29 10.58 -15.67 3.54
C VAL A 29 11.72 -14.88 4.19
N GLU A 30 12.12 -15.28 5.39
CA GLU A 30 13.25 -14.65 6.10
C GLU A 30 14.56 -14.77 5.30
N ALA A 31 14.86 -15.95 4.79
CA ALA A 31 16.06 -16.20 3.99
C ALA A 31 16.07 -15.33 2.71
N LYS A 32 14.93 -15.21 2.03
CA LYS A 32 14.81 -14.38 0.83
C LYS A 32 14.95 -12.89 1.11
N CYS A 33 14.42 -12.40 2.21
CA CYS A 33 14.64 -11.01 2.61
C CYS A 33 16.12 -10.74 2.88
N LYS A 34 16.79 -11.63 3.60
CA LYS A 34 18.22 -11.53 3.89
C LYS A 34 19.08 -11.58 2.62
N GLU A 35 18.74 -12.46 1.67
CA GLU A 35 19.40 -12.54 0.36
C GLU A 35 19.32 -11.23 -0.42
N LEU A 36 18.19 -10.53 -0.30
CA LEU A 36 17.94 -9.23 -0.92
C LEU A 36 18.51 -8.04 -0.12
N GLY A 37 19.12 -8.27 1.02
CA GLY A 37 19.63 -7.22 1.90
C GLY A 37 18.53 -6.42 2.60
N VAL A 38 17.34 -7.00 2.75
CA VAL A 38 16.19 -6.36 3.39
C VAL A 38 16.07 -6.86 4.84
N ASN A 39 15.91 -5.93 5.78
CA ASN A 39 15.58 -6.30 7.16
C ASN A 39 14.20 -6.96 7.21
N VAL A 40 14.05 -7.97 8.06
CA VAL A 40 12.80 -8.73 8.18
C VAL A 40 12.47 -8.99 9.64
N ALA A 41 11.21 -8.80 10.01
CA ALA A 41 10.71 -9.18 11.32
C ALA A 41 9.40 -9.96 11.18
N LEU A 42 9.32 -11.10 11.88
CA LEU A 42 8.11 -11.88 11.99
C LEU A 42 7.18 -11.25 13.03
N SER A 43 5.92 -11.05 12.65
CA SER A 43 4.88 -10.56 13.54
C SER A 43 3.91 -11.68 13.87
N GLU A 44 3.81 -12.02 15.14
CA GLU A 44 2.88 -13.02 15.67
C GLU A 44 1.71 -12.37 16.45
N VAL A 45 1.45 -11.09 16.19
CA VAL A 45 0.44 -10.31 16.94
C VAL A 45 -0.97 -10.89 16.82
N TRP A 46 -1.27 -11.58 15.72
CA TRP A 46 -2.55 -12.23 15.53
C TRP A 46 -2.82 -13.32 16.59
N ALA A 47 -1.81 -14.13 16.89
CA ALA A 47 -1.94 -15.24 17.84
C ALA A 47 -1.59 -14.84 19.28
N LYS A 48 -0.65 -13.90 19.48
CA LYS A 48 -0.03 -13.60 20.77
C LYS A 48 -0.28 -12.17 21.26
N GLY A 49 -1.06 -11.37 20.52
CA GLY A 49 -1.28 -9.98 20.87
C GLY A 49 0.04 -9.18 20.92
N GLY A 50 0.18 -8.28 21.91
CA GLY A 50 1.33 -7.40 22.04
C GLY A 50 2.68 -8.11 22.14
N GLU A 51 2.74 -9.25 22.85
CA GLU A 51 3.96 -10.05 22.95
C GLU A 51 4.47 -10.54 21.60
N GLY A 52 3.55 -10.89 20.69
CA GLY A 52 3.88 -11.32 19.32
C GLY A 52 4.46 -10.21 18.45
N GLY A 53 4.38 -8.95 18.89
CA GLY A 53 4.92 -7.79 18.19
C GLY A 53 6.27 -7.29 18.73
N MET A 54 6.78 -7.83 19.81
CA MET A 54 7.98 -7.33 20.49
C MET A 54 9.20 -7.26 19.56
N LYS A 55 9.51 -8.35 18.87
CA LYS A 55 10.64 -8.40 17.92
C LYS A 55 10.51 -7.38 16.78
N LEU A 56 9.28 -7.18 16.29
CA LEU A 56 9.02 -6.16 15.27
C LEU A 56 9.27 -4.75 15.84
N ALA A 57 8.82 -4.47 17.05
CA ALA A 57 9.04 -3.18 17.70
C ALA A 57 10.53 -2.91 17.95
N GLU A 58 11.27 -3.89 18.44
CA GLU A 58 12.72 -3.81 18.65
C GLU A 58 13.46 -3.50 17.33
N GLU A 59 13.09 -4.17 16.25
CA GLU A 59 13.69 -3.94 14.93
C GLU A 59 13.34 -2.54 14.38
N VAL A 60 12.12 -2.06 14.60
CA VAL A 60 11.75 -0.68 14.23
C VAL A 60 12.58 0.33 15.02
N ILE A 61 12.71 0.15 16.33
CA ILE A 61 13.53 1.06 17.17
C ILE A 61 14.98 1.05 16.66
N ARG A 62 15.55 -0.11 16.38
CA ARG A 62 16.90 -0.22 15.83
C ARG A 62 17.06 0.56 14.53
N LEU A 63 16.10 0.40 13.62
CA LEU A 63 16.16 1.01 12.28
C LEU A 63 15.95 2.52 12.28
N VAL A 64 15.15 3.08 13.21
CA VAL A 64 14.95 4.55 13.27
C VAL A 64 16.20 5.29 13.74
N GLU A 65 17.14 4.59 14.37
CA GLU A 65 18.44 5.16 14.77
C GLU A 65 19.49 5.12 13.63
N GLU A 66 19.22 4.38 12.54
CA GLU A 66 20.14 4.32 11.41
C GLU A 66 20.03 5.58 10.54
N PRO A 67 21.16 6.09 10.01
CA PRO A 67 21.16 7.17 9.04
C PRO A 67 20.32 6.79 7.82
N ASN A 68 19.53 7.73 7.30
CA ASN A 68 18.72 7.52 6.11
C ASN A 68 18.78 8.72 5.17
N ASP A 69 18.58 8.45 3.88
CA ASP A 69 18.52 9.44 2.80
C ASP A 69 17.07 9.55 2.28
N PHE A 70 16.11 9.68 3.19
CA PHE A 70 14.70 9.79 2.80
C PHE A 70 14.48 10.97 1.86
N THR A 71 13.83 10.69 0.74
CA THR A 71 13.37 11.69 -0.22
C THR A 71 11.93 11.43 -0.60
N TYR A 72 11.16 12.50 -0.81
CA TYR A 72 9.80 12.38 -1.31
C TYR A 72 9.77 11.81 -2.73
N ALA A 73 8.74 11.05 -3.07
CA ALA A 73 8.57 10.52 -4.42
C ALA A 73 8.35 11.64 -5.46
N TYR A 74 7.80 12.78 -5.04
CA TYR A 74 7.56 13.95 -5.87
C TYR A 74 7.51 15.21 -5.00
N GLU A 75 7.74 16.37 -5.63
CA GLU A 75 7.51 17.68 -5.04
C GLU A 75 6.03 18.05 -5.13
N LEU A 76 5.52 18.88 -4.20
CA LEU A 76 4.12 19.32 -4.23
C LEU A 76 3.82 20.26 -5.39
N GLU A 77 4.83 21.03 -5.80
CA GLU A 77 4.80 21.89 -6.99
C GLU A 77 4.83 21.02 -8.26
N GLY A 78 4.06 21.41 -9.24
CA GLY A 78 3.94 20.67 -10.49
C GLY A 78 2.51 20.21 -10.77
N SER A 79 2.31 19.66 -11.96
CA SER A 79 0.99 19.20 -12.36
C SER A 79 0.55 17.94 -11.57
N ILE A 80 -0.76 17.76 -11.46
CA ILE A 80 -1.33 16.54 -10.87
C ILE A 80 -0.86 15.31 -11.65
N GLU A 81 -0.73 15.41 -12.97
CA GLU A 81 -0.27 14.32 -13.83
C GLU A 81 1.21 13.98 -13.57
N ASP A 82 2.09 14.96 -13.37
CA ASP A 82 3.51 14.72 -13.06
C ASP A 82 3.67 14.00 -11.71
N LYS A 83 2.89 14.41 -10.70
CA LYS A 83 2.90 13.75 -9.40
C LYS A 83 2.45 12.28 -9.49
N LEU A 84 1.39 12.02 -10.26
CA LEU A 84 0.90 10.67 -10.53
C LEU A 84 1.93 9.83 -11.29
N ASN A 85 2.61 10.39 -12.29
CA ASN A 85 3.69 9.72 -13.01
C ASN A 85 4.84 9.35 -12.07
N ASN A 86 5.26 10.26 -11.20
CA ASN A 86 6.30 9.98 -10.20
C ASN A 86 5.89 8.84 -9.26
N ILE A 87 4.64 8.79 -8.81
CA ILE A 87 4.13 7.69 -7.97
C ILE A 87 4.19 6.37 -8.75
N VAL A 88 3.67 6.35 -9.98
CA VAL A 88 3.65 5.13 -10.80
C VAL A 88 5.06 4.62 -11.06
N GLN A 89 6.00 5.51 -11.40
CA GLN A 89 7.36 5.12 -11.73
C GLN A 89 8.21 4.76 -10.50
N LYS A 90 8.18 5.59 -9.46
CA LYS A 90 9.07 5.42 -8.31
C LYS A 90 8.54 4.46 -7.26
N VAL A 91 7.21 4.38 -7.09
CA VAL A 91 6.59 3.55 -6.04
C VAL A 91 6.11 2.22 -6.60
N TYR A 92 5.43 2.21 -7.75
CA TYR A 92 4.88 0.98 -8.31
C TYR A 92 5.80 0.29 -9.32
N GLY A 93 6.82 0.97 -9.84
CA GLY A 93 7.72 0.43 -10.87
C GLY A 93 7.08 0.34 -12.26
N GLY A 94 6.00 1.07 -12.49
CA GLY A 94 5.32 1.16 -13.78
C GLY A 94 5.98 2.15 -14.73
N LYS A 95 5.47 2.21 -15.95
CA LYS A 95 5.99 3.07 -17.02
C LYS A 95 5.46 4.50 -16.90
N LYS A 96 4.15 4.65 -16.78
CA LYS A 96 3.48 5.96 -16.69
C LYS A 96 2.04 5.83 -16.21
N VAL A 97 1.46 6.98 -15.86
CA VAL A 97 0.01 7.13 -15.66
C VAL A 97 -0.68 7.43 -17.00
N VAL A 98 -1.93 6.99 -17.11
CA VAL A 98 -2.85 7.38 -18.19
C VAL A 98 -4.09 8.00 -17.56
N LEU A 99 -4.37 9.25 -17.88
CA LEU A 99 -5.59 9.91 -17.42
C LEU A 99 -6.70 9.74 -18.46
N THR A 100 -7.87 9.25 -18.05
CA THR A 100 -9.05 9.30 -18.92
C THR A 100 -9.42 10.75 -19.24
N ALA A 101 -10.20 11.00 -20.29
CA ALA A 101 -10.66 12.34 -20.63
C ALA A 101 -11.36 13.04 -19.46
N ASN A 102 -12.11 12.28 -18.65
CA ASN A 102 -12.75 12.81 -17.44
C ASN A 102 -11.70 13.20 -16.38
N ALA A 103 -10.71 12.35 -16.10
CA ALA A 103 -9.66 12.63 -15.14
C ALA A 103 -8.79 13.83 -15.57
N GLN A 104 -8.49 13.96 -16.87
CA GLN A 104 -7.78 15.14 -17.40
C GLN A 104 -8.56 16.44 -17.17
N LYS A 105 -9.87 16.42 -17.43
CA LYS A 105 -10.73 17.59 -17.15
C LYS A 105 -10.74 17.94 -15.66
N GLN A 106 -10.84 16.93 -14.81
CA GLN A 106 -10.84 17.12 -13.35
C GLN A 106 -9.48 17.65 -12.85
N ALA A 107 -8.35 17.13 -13.37
CA ALA A 107 -7.03 17.64 -13.02
C ALA A 107 -6.91 19.13 -13.30
N LYS A 108 -7.26 19.57 -14.51
CA LYS A 108 -7.26 21.00 -14.89
C LYS A 108 -8.18 21.85 -14.02
N GLN A 109 -9.36 21.34 -13.66
CA GLN A 109 -10.28 22.04 -12.77
C GLN A 109 -9.70 22.19 -11.35
N LEU A 110 -9.12 21.14 -10.79
CA LEU A 110 -8.52 21.16 -9.46
C LEU A 110 -7.32 22.11 -9.41
N GLU A 111 -6.47 22.11 -10.43
CA GLU A 111 -5.36 23.05 -10.56
C GLU A 111 -5.84 24.51 -10.66
N ALA A 112 -6.86 24.77 -11.47
CA ALA A 112 -7.45 26.12 -11.62
C ALA A 112 -8.12 26.61 -10.32
N LEU A 113 -8.62 25.71 -9.48
CA LEU A 113 -9.21 26.02 -8.17
C LEU A 113 -8.15 26.18 -7.05
N GLY A 114 -6.86 26.05 -7.37
CA GLY A 114 -5.77 26.21 -6.41
C GLY A 114 -5.39 24.95 -5.62
N PHE A 115 -5.91 23.77 -6.00
CA PHE A 115 -5.59 22.50 -5.35
C PHE A 115 -4.40 21.78 -6.01
N GLY A 116 -3.73 22.41 -6.97
CA GLY A 116 -2.59 21.82 -7.69
C GLY A 116 -1.47 21.34 -6.75
N ASN A 117 -1.24 22.00 -5.63
CA ASN A 117 -0.18 21.66 -4.66
C ASN A 117 -0.63 20.62 -3.61
N CYS A 118 -1.83 20.08 -3.69
CA CYS A 118 -2.25 19.01 -2.81
C CYS A 118 -1.51 17.71 -3.10
N PRO A 119 -1.12 16.94 -2.08
CA PRO A 119 -0.59 15.59 -2.27
C PRO A 119 -1.64 14.64 -2.85
N ILE A 120 -1.17 13.55 -3.46
CA ILE A 120 -2.01 12.56 -4.13
C ILE A 120 -2.13 11.29 -3.26
N CYS A 121 -3.36 10.85 -3.06
CA CYS A 121 -3.69 9.54 -2.51
C CYS A 121 -4.23 8.66 -3.65
N VAL A 122 -3.55 7.58 -3.97
CA VAL A 122 -3.97 6.66 -5.04
C VAL A 122 -4.84 5.55 -4.46
N ALA A 123 -6.10 5.51 -4.89
CA ALA A 123 -7.00 4.39 -4.62
C ALA A 123 -6.86 3.36 -5.73
N LYS A 124 -6.26 2.23 -5.42
CA LYS A 124 -5.86 1.17 -6.35
C LYS A 124 -6.15 -0.21 -5.74
N THR A 125 -6.29 -1.24 -6.58
CA THR A 125 -6.38 -2.62 -6.08
C THR A 125 -5.18 -2.95 -5.18
N GLN A 126 -5.42 -3.68 -4.11
CA GLN A 126 -4.39 -4.16 -3.19
C GLN A 126 -3.68 -5.44 -3.69
N TYR A 127 -4.19 -6.09 -4.71
CA TYR A 127 -3.70 -7.39 -5.19
C TYR A 127 -2.56 -7.29 -6.20
N SER A 128 -2.31 -6.13 -6.78
CA SER A 128 -1.28 -5.93 -7.81
C SER A 128 -0.60 -4.58 -7.65
N LEU A 129 0.61 -4.43 -8.16
CA LEU A 129 1.27 -3.13 -8.34
C LEU A 129 0.64 -2.34 -9.49
N THR A 130 -0.04 -3.01 -10.43
CA THR A 130 -0.80 -2.39 -11.52
C THR A 130 -2.23 -2.02 -11.06
N ASP A 131 -3.04 -1.48 -11.95
CA ASP A 131 -4.49 -1.29 -11.75
C ASP A 131 -5.33 -2.54 -12.16
N ASP A 132 -4.67 -3.58 -12.65
CA ASP A 132 -5.25 -4.88 -12.98
C ASP A 132 -4.89 -5.91 -11.89
N GLN A 133 -5.89 -6.31 -11.10
CA GLN A 133 -5.72 -7.23 -9.96
C GLN A 133 -5.25 -8.64 -10.36
N THR A 134 -5.31 -9.01 -11.63
CA THR A 134 -4.88 -10.31 -12.12
C THR A 134 -3.38 -10.40 -12.39
N LYS A 135 -2.70 -9.26 -12.50
CA LYS A 135 -1.24 -9.17 -12.73
C LYS A 135 -0.49 -9.24 -11.41
N LEU A 136 -0.27 -10.44 -10.93
CA LEU A 136 0.39 -10.71 -9.64
C LEU A 136 1.92 -10.60 -9.71
N GLY A 137 2.56 -10.58 -8.54
CA GLY A 137 4.02 -10.57 -8.38
C GLY A 137 4.63 -9.20 -8.63
N ALA A 138 5.67 -9.14 -9.44
CA ALA A 138 6.40 -7.92 -9.77
C ALA A 138 6.29 -7.58 -11.27
N PRO A 139 5.13 -7.14 -11.75
CA PRO A 139 4.93 -6.74 -13.14
C PRO A 139 5.83 -5.55 -13.50
N THR A 140 6.22 -5.48 -14.77
CA THR A 140 7.05 -4.40 -15.32
C THR A 140 6.40 -3.79 -16.55
N ASP A 141 6.82 -2.59 -16.94
CA ASP A 141 6.41 -1.88 -18.17
C ASP A 141 4.89 -1.69 -18.31
N PHE A 142 4.19 -1.56 -17.19
CA PHE A 142 2.74 -1.35 -17.16
C PHE A 142 2.38 0.14 -17.04
N GLU A 143 1.18 0.47 -17.48
CA GLU A 143 0.57 1.77 -17.28
C GLU A 143 -0.52 1.67 -16.20
N VAL A 144 -0.77 2.76 -15.47
CA VAL A 144 -1.86 2.84 -14.49
C VAL A 144 -2.88 3.86 -14.96
N THR A 145 -4.12 3.44 -15.14
CA THR A 145 -5.20 4.31 -15.63
C THR A 145 -5.94 4.95 -14.48
N VAL A 146 -5.89 6.29 -14.43
CA VAL A 146 -6.72 7.08 -13.50
C VAL A 146 -8.00 7.50 -14.22
N ARG A 147 -9.13 7.05 -13.69
CA ARG A 147 -10.46 7.34 -14.27
C ARG A 147 -11.16 8.55 -13.65
N ASN A 148 -10.79 8.88 -12.41
CA ASN A 148 -11.44 9.94 -11.66
C ASN A 148 -10.50 10.57 -10.64
N LEU A 149 -10.64 11.88 -10.40
CA LEU A 149 -9.94 12.63 -9.37
C LEU A 149 -10.96 13.32 -8.46
N LYS A 150 -10.77 13.21 -7.16
CA LYS A 150 -11.62 13.84 -6.16
C LYS A 150 -10.79 14.59 -5.14
N ILE A 151 -11.18 15.82 -4.83
CA ILE A 151 -10.55 16.56 -3.72
C ILE A 151 -11.16 16.15 -2.39
N SER A 152 -10.31 15.81 -1.42
CA SER A 152 -10.65 15.71 -0.01
C SER A 152 -10.23 17.03 0.66
N ALA A 153 -10.99 18.09 0.41
CA ALA A 153 -10.60 19.47 0.77
C ALA A 153 -10.30 19.63 2.27
N GLY A 154 -11.12 19.01 3.13
CA GLY A 154 -10.91 19.07 4.58
C GLY A 154 -9.64 18.36 5.06
N ALA A 155 -9.16 17.36 4.33
CA ALA A 155 -7.94 16.63 4.62
C ALA A 155 -6.74 17.12 3.80
N GLY A 156 -6.96 17.97 2.79
CA GLY A 156 -5.91 18.60 2.01
C GLY A 156 -5.19 17.70 1.01
N PHE A 157 -5.88 16.69 0.44
CA PHE A 157 -5.28 15.82 -0.58
C PHE A 157 -6.27 15.47 -1.70
N ILE A 158 -5.73 15.05 -2.84
CA ILE A 158 -6.50 14.59 -4.01
C ILE A 158 -6.50 13.07 -4.03
N VAL A 159 -7.68 12.46 -4.16
CA VAL A 159 -7.84 11.02 -4.35
C VAL A 159 -7.88 10.71 -5.84
N ALA A 160 -6.95 9.87 -6.32
CA ALA A 160 -6.91 9.35 -7.67
C ALA A 160 -7.49 7.92 -7.69
N LEU A 161 -8.64 7.75 -8.35
CA LEU A 161 -9.29 6.44 -8.50
C LEU A 161 -8.78 5.76 -9.78
N THR A 162 -8.17 4.59 -9.61
CA THR A 162 -7.58 3.82 -10.72
C THR A 162 -8.42 2.59 -11.05
N GLY A 163 -8.31 2.12 -12.29
CA GLY A 163 -8.94 0.88 -12.73
C GLY A 163 -10.42 0.77 -12.31
N GLU A 164 -10.82 -0.40 -11.84
CA GLU A 164 -12.20 -0.69 -11.39
C GLU A 164 -12.38 -0.59 -9.87
N ILE A 165 -11.48 0.11 -9.17
CA ILE A 165 -11.60 0.26 -7.71
C ILE A 165 -12.94 0.87 -7.33
N MET A 166 -13.64 0.24 -6.41
CA MET A 166 -14.86 0.79 -5.82
C MET A 166 -14.50 1.60 -4.58
N THR A 167 -15.14 2.75 -4.44
CA THR A 167 -15.15 3.45 -3.15
C THR A 167 -15.87 2.57 -2.14
N MET A 168 -15.43 2.61 -0.88
CA MET A 168 -15.97 1.78 0.19
C MET A 168 -17.50 1.62 0.05
N PRO A 169 -18.00 0.39 -0.14
CA PRO A 169 -19.45 0.15 -0.15
C PRO A 169 -20.03 0.56 1.19
N GLY A 170 -21.27 1.00 1.19
CA GLY A 170 -21.98 1.29 2.43
C GLY A 170 -21.98 0.08 3.36
N LEU A 171 -21.86 0.30 4.66
CA LEU A 171 -21.94 -0.78 5.64
C LEU A 171 -23.31 -1.48 5.54
N PRO A 172 -23.36 -2.81 5.63
CA PRO A 172 -24.62 -3.53 5.59
C PRO A 172 -25.48 -3.17 6.82
N LYS A 173 -26.81 -3.16 6.66
CA LYS A 173 -27.75 -2.90 7.77
C LYS A 173 -27.58 -3.85 8.94
N VAL A 174 -27.16 -5.10 8.66
CA VAL A 174 -26.80 -6.08 9.68
C VAL A 174 -25.29 -6.25 9.65
N PRO A 175 -24.55 -5.79 10.66
CA PRO A 175 -23.10 -5.91 10.70
C PRO A 175 -22.67 -7.39 10.71
N ALA A 176 -21.55 -7.71 10.05
CA ALA A 176 -20.96 -9.06 10.09
C ALA A 176 -20.66 -9.51 11.54
N ALA A 177 -20.29 -8.57 12.41
CA ALA A 177 -20.03 -8.82 13.83
C ALA A 177 -21.19 -9.51 14.57
N THR A 178 -22.44 -9.36 14.11
CA THR A 178 -23.59 -10.04 14.75
C THR A 178 -23.62 -11.55 14.49
N LYS A 179 -22.81 -12.06 13.58
CA LYS A 179 -22.71 -13.48 13.24
C LYS A 179 -21.39 -14.11 13.68
N ILE A 180 -20.45 -13.28 14.14
CA ILE A 180 -19.15 -13.74 14.61
C ILE A 180 -19.31 -14.20 16.05
N ASP A 181 -18.91 -15.42 16.34
CA ASP A 181 -18.99 -16.02 17.67
C ASP A 181 -17.79 -16.95 17.91
N VAL A 182 -17.61 -17.35 19.17
CA VAL A 182 -16.60 -18.32 19.56
C VAL A 182 -17.34 -19.51 20.17
N ASP A 183 -17.19 -20.70 19.59
CA ASP A 183 -17.83 -21.90 20.08
C ASP A 183 -17.20 -22.42 21.39
N GLU A 184 -17.79 -23.44 21.99
CA GLU A 184 -17.36 -24.05 23.28
C GLU A 184 -15.92 -24.62 23.18
N THR A 185 -15.40 -24.86 21.99
CA THR A 185 -14.03 -25.34 21.75
C THR A 185 -13.00 -24.20 21.56
N GLY A 186 -13.46 -22.96 21.58
CA GLY A 186 -12.63 -21.78 21.31
C GLY A 186 -12.45 -21.47 19.82
N LYS A 187 -13.17 -22.15 18.94
CA LYS A 187 -13.11 -21.91 17.50
C LYS A 187 -13.97 -20.71 17.11
N ILE A 188 -13.39 -19.76 16.37
CA ILE A 188 -14.12 -18.61 15.84
C ILE A 188 -14.99 -19.06 14.66
N THR A 189 -16.28 -18.64 14.67
CA THR A 189 -17.28 -18.91 13.64
C THR A 189 -17.82 -17.61 13.05
N GLY A 190 -18.40 -17.65 11.85
CA GLY A 190 -19.06 -16.51 11.24
C GLY A 190 -18.14 -15.44 10.62
N LEU A 191 -16.85 -15.71 10.48
CA LEU A 191 -15.90 -14.78 9.81
C LEU A 191 -16.06 -14.78 8.29
N PHE A 192 -16.49 -15.90 7.70
CA PHE A 192 -16.68 -16.13 6.26
C PHE A 192 -17.95 -16.92 6.01
#